data_7c1fbf336025c7cf54ea606dee5d7c35
#
_entry.id   7c1fbf336025c7cf54ea606dee5d7c35
#
_cell.length_a   1.000
_cell.length_b   1.000
_cell.length_c   1.000
_cell.angle_alpha   90.00
_cell.angle_beta   90.00
_cell.angle_gamma   90.00
#
_symmetry.space_group_name_H-M   'P 1'
#
loop_
_entity.id
_entity.type
_entity.pdbx_description
1 polymer ?
#
loop_
_entity_poly.entity_id
_entity_poly.type
_entity_poly.pdbx_seq_one_letter_code
_entity_poly.pdbx_strand_id
1 'polypeptide(L)'
;MQITGEMLIGAASVRGTAGTLRAFDPARGVELEPEYGAGDAADVDRACTLAAAAFDPFRAMPLDVRARFLETIADHLVALGDVLIARAHQESALPVARLEGERARTVGQLRLFAALVRDGRWLDATLDAALPDRQPLPRPDLRLQKIPVGPVAVFGASNFPLAFSVAGGDTASAFAAGCPVVVKAHPAHLGTSELVGRAIRQAVAACGLPEGVFSLVIGAGNAIGEALVAHPAIKAVGFTGSRGGGLALMHIAAQRREPIPVYAEMSSINPGFVLPGALAARGGEIARGFVESLTLGVGQFCTNPGLVVVLDGPHTPAFIDAAAQALGRKGAQTMLTTGIAQAYARGVAQRAAADGVSAVAQGAQTGAQAAAVPALFATTQPAFVSNPRLEDEIFGPTSLIVTCRDIDEMIDLAEHVEGQLTATLHLDPGDYALARRLLPTLERKAGRILANGYPTGVEVAHAMVHGGPFPATSDSRTTSVGTLAIERFLRPVCYQALPPELLPAALQDGNPLGVWRLRDGQLGKG
;
A
#
# COMPACT_ATOMS: atom_id res chain seq x y z
N MET A 1 -0.12 25.98 -10.23
CA MET A 1 -0.83 25.96 -8.91
C MET A 1 0.19 26.33 -7.86
N GLN A 2 -0.16 27.22 -6.89
CA GLN A 2 0.78 27.70 -5.86
C GLN A 2 0.58 26.89 -4.56
N ILE A 3 1.66 26.52 -3.89
CA ILE A 3 1.66 25.93 -2.55
C ILE A 3 1.56 27.06 -1.53
N THR A 4 0.62 26.99 -0.59
CA THR A 4 0.32 28.06 0.37
C THR A 4 0.56 27.68 1.83
N GLY A 5 0.78 26.38 2.11
CA GLY A 5 0.97 25.86 3.46
C GLY A 5 -0.34 25.69 4.25
N GLU A 6 -1.45 25.48 3.53
CA GLU A 6 -2.78 25.37 4.11
C GLU A 6 -3.34 23.96 4.03
N MET A 7 -4.12 23.56 5.01
CA MET A 7 -5.02 22.42 4.96
C MET A 7 -6.17 22.68 3.98
N LEU A 8 -6.76 21.62 3.48
CA LEU A 8 -7.95 21.68 2.62
C LEU A 8 -9.10 20.99 3.35
N ILE A 9 -10.04 21.76 3.89
CA ILE A 9 -11.19 21.24 4.63
C ILE A 9 -12.45 21.56 3.82
N GLY A 10 -12.93 20.57 3.07
CA GLY A 10 -13.94 20.78 2.04
C GLY A 10 -13.47 21.82 1.01
N ALA A 11 -14.29 22.81 0.71
CA ALA A 11 -13.96 23.91 -0.20
C ALA A 11 -12.98 24.94 0.39
N ALA A 12 -12.82 24.98 1.71
CA ALA A 12 -11.98 25.98 2.41
C ALA A 12 -10.49 25.62 2.38
N SER A 13 -9.65 26.63 2.21
CA SER A 13 -8.22 26.58 2.55
C SER A 13 -8.04 27.13 3.96
N VAL A 14 -7.38 26.38 4.83
CA VAL A 14 -7.30 26.67 6.26
C VAL A 14 -5.86 26.59 6.74
N ARG A 15 -5.35 27.68 7.30
CA ARG A 15 -4.08 27.65 7.99
C ARG A 15 -4.30 27.26 9.45
N GLY A 16 -3.79 26.09 9.83
CA GLY A 16 -3.85 25.64 11.22
C GLY A 16 -3.04 26.53 12.16
N THR A 17 -3.40 26.52 13.45
CA THR A 17 -2.80 27.37 14.49
C THR A 17 -2.14 26.58 15.63
N ALA A 18 -2.12 25.25 15.54
CA ALA A 18 -1.53 24.36 16.55
C ALA A 18 -0.01 24.14 16.38
N GLY A 19 0.67 25.09 15.76
CA GLY A 19 2.10 25.04 15.47
C GLY A 19 2.38 25.13 13.98
N THR A 20 3.64 24.96 13.62
CA THR A 20 4.10 25.05 12.23
C THR A 20 4.99 23.88 11.85
N LEU A 21 5.02 23.57 10.55
CA LEU A 21 5.89 22.56 9.95
C LEU A 21 6.51 23.15 8.68
N ARG A 22 7.68 22.63 8.32
CA ARG A 22 8.29 22.90 7.02
C ARG A 22 8.58 21.57 6.31
N ALA A 23 8.39 21.56 5.01
CA ALA A 23 8.91 20.48 4.18
C ALA A 23 10.44 20.53 4.18
N PHE A 24 11.08 19.42 3.89
CA PHE A 24 12.53 19.28 3.95
C PHE A 24 13.08 18.67 2.66
N ASP A 25 14.20 19.22 2.17
CA ASP A 25 14.97 18.67 1.06
C ASP A 25 16.10 17.80 1.61
N PRO A 26 15.97 16.47 1.58
CA PRO A 26 16.96 15.57 2.17
C PRO A 26 18.28 15.54 1.40
N ALA A 27 18.29 15.88 0.11
CA ALA A 27 19.50 15.92 -0.70
C ALA A 27 20.36 17.15 -0.37
N ARG A 28 19.71 18.27 -0.05
CA ARG A 28 20.39 19.54 0.26
C ARG A 28 20.53 19.80 1.77
N GLY A 29 19.75 19.09 2.60
CA GLY A 29 19.72 19.28 4.04
C GLY A 29 19.08 20.61 4.46
N VAL A 30 18.09 21.12 3.71
CA VAL A 30 17.46 22.42 3.97
C VAL A 30 15.95 22.33 4.06
N GLU A 31 15.34 23.20 4.83
CA GLU A 31 13.89 23.37 4.86
C GLU A 31 13.41 24.05 3.58
N LEU A 32 12.18 23.73 3.19
CA LEU A 32 11.52 24.25 1.98
C LEU A 32 10.32 25.13 2.36
N GLU A 33 10.18 26.25 1.67
CA GLU A 33 8.98 27.08 1.73
C GLU A 33 7.77 26.44 1.00
N PRO A 34 6.56 26.80 1.38
CA PRO A 34 6.19 27.65 2.50
C PRO A 34 6.19 26.92 3.84
N GLU A 35 6.03 27.67 4.92
CA GLU A 35 5.68 27.13 6.23
C GLU A 35 4.21 26.69 6.25
N TYR A 36 3.93 25.52 6.83
CA TYR A 36 2.60 24.93 6.96
C TYR A 36 2.03 25.15 8.34
N GLY A 37 0.78 25.62 8.44
CA GLY A 37 0.05 25.68 9.70
C GLY A 37 -0.45 24.29 10.10
N ALA A 38 -0.05 23.83 11.29
CA ALA A 38 -0.56 22.59 11.86
C ALA A 38 -1.98 22.77 12.38
N GLY A 39 -2.87 21.84 12.02
CA GLY A 39 -4.23 21.75 12.54
C GLY A 39 -4.30 21.10 13.92
N ASP A 40 -5.46 21.16 14.51
CA ASP A 40 -5.81 20.54 15.79
C ASP A 40 -7.03 19.61 15.68
N ALA A 41 -7.54 19.16 16.83
CA ALA A 41 -8.71 18.27 16.89
C ALA A 41 -9.98 18.94 16.34
N ALA A 42 -10.12 20.27 16.42
CA ALA A 42 -11.29 20.97 15.87
C ALA A 42 -11.26 21.01 14.33
N ASP A 43 -10.07 21.09 13.72
CA ASP A 43 -9.91 20.99 12.28
C ASP A 43 -10.25 19.57 11.78
N VAL A 44 -9.84 18.53 12.54
CA VAL A 44 -10.23 17.13 12.27
C VAL A 44 -11.75 16.96 12.38
N ASP A 45 -12.36 17.45 13.46
CA ASP A 45 -13.81 17.37 13.67
C ASP A 45 -14.58 18.00 12.50
N ARG A 46 -14.16 19.20 12.06
CA ARG A 46 -14.75 19.88 10.91
C ARG A 46 -14.63 19.07 9.61
N ALA A 47 -13.44 18.51 9.32
CA ALA A 47 -13.23 17.68 8.14
C ALA A 47 -14.08 16.40 8.17
N CYS A 48 -14.16 15.74 9.32
CA CYS A 48 -14.93 14.51 9.50
C CYS A 48 -16.44 14.77 9.47
N THR A 49 -16.91 15.90 10.02
CA THR A 49 -18.32 16.31 9.96
C THR A 49 -18.77 16.58 8.52
N LEU A 50 -17.94 17.28 7.73
CA LEU A 50 -18.18 17.48 6.30
C LEU A 50 -18.23 16.16 5.55
N ALA A 51 -17.30 15.25 5.84
CA ALA A 51 -17.26 13.91 5.23
C ALA A 51 -18.52 13.10 5.56
N ALA A 52 -19.00 13.15 6.81
CA ALA A 52 -20.25 12.50 7.20
C ALA A 52 -21.45 13.07 6.46
N ALA A 53 -21.54 14.39 6.34
CA ALA A 53 -22.64 15.06 5.59
C ALA A 53 -22.59 14.75 4.09
N ALA A 54 -21.40 14.55 3.51
CA ALA A 54 -21.21 14.22 2.10
C ALA A 54 -21.50 12.74 1.78
N PHE A 55 -21.55 11.84 2.75
CA PHE A 55 -21.58 10.40 2.50
C PHE A 55 -22.83 9.96 1.72
N ASP A 56 -24.03 10.24 2.22
CA ASP A 56 -25.26 9.82 1.54
C ASP A 56 -25.42 10.43 0.15
N PRO A 57 -25.21 11.74 -0.06
CA PRO A 57 -25.21 12.32 -1.39
C PRO A 57 -24.16 11.68 -2.33
N PHE A 58 -22.93 11.44 -1.86
CA PHE A 58 -21.87 10.91 -2.70
C PHE A 58 -22.11 9.44 -3.09
N ARG A 59 -22.52 8.58 -2.15
CA ARG A 59 -22.82 7.18 -2.46
C ARG A 59 -24.03 7.00 -3.38
N ALA A 60 -24.96 7.94 -3.36
CA ALA A 60 -26.15 7.94 -4.21
C ALA A 60 -25.87 8.44 -5.65
N MET A 61 -24.69 8.97 -5.94
CA MET A 61 -24.34 9.44 -7.29
C MET A 61 -24.38 8.30 -8.31
N PRO A 62 -24.85 8.58 -9.55
CA PRO A 62 -24.74 7.62 -10.64
C PRO A 62 -23.32 7.13 -10.83
N LEU A 63 -23.16 5.83 -11.16
CA LEU A 63 -21.83 5.21 -11.32
C LEU A 63 -20.95 5.98 -12.32
N ASP A 64 -21.54 6.49 -13.42
CA ASP A 64 -20.79 7.26 -14.41
C ASP A 64 -20.28 8.60 -13.86
N VAL A 65 -21.03 9.27 -12.99
CA VAL A 65 -20.59 10.53 -12.34
C VAL A 65 -19.41 10.25 -11.42
N ARG A 66 -19.45 9.16 -10.64
CA ARG A 66 -18.36 8.74 -9.78
C ARG A 66 -17.12 8.34 -10.59
N ALA A 67 -17.29 7.62 -11.70
CA ALA A 67 -16.22 7.27 -12.60
C ALA A 67 -15.57 8.50 -13.22
N ARG A 68 -16.35 9.47 -13.71
CA ARG A 68 -15.84 10.76 -14.23
C ARG A 68 -15.09 11.55 -13.17
N PHE A 69 -15.50 11.51 -11.92
CA PHE A 69 -14.77 12.15 -10.83
C PHE A 69 -13.34 11.59 -10.71
N LEU A 70 -13.18 10.27 -10.74
CA LEU A 70 -11.85 9.62 -10.72
C LEU A 70 -11.00 10.00 -11.95
N GLU A 71 -11.61 10.04 -13.14
CA GLU A 71 -10.93 10.48 -14.38
C GLU A 71 -10.54 11.96 -14.31
N THR A 72 -11.40 12.81 -13.76
CA THR A 72 -11.11 14.26 -13.59
C THR A 72 -9.94 14.47 -12.64
N ILE A 73 -9.84 13.69 -11.54
CA ILE A 73 -8.65 13.71 -10.68
C ILE A 73 -7.40 13.33 -11.49
N ALA A 74 -7.47 12.26 -12.28
CA ALA A 74 -6.36 11.80 -13.11
C ALA A 74 -5.90 12.88 -14.10
N ASP A 75 -6.82 13.55 -14.76
CA ASP A 75 -6.53 14.62 -15.71
C ASP A 75 -5.93 15.86 -15.02
N HIS A 76 -6.42 16.24 -13.85
CA HIS A 76 -5.84 17.32 -13.05
C HIS A 76 -4.42 16.99 -12.58
N LEU A 77 -4.12 15.72 -12.20
CA LEU A 77 -2.75 15.30 -11.85
C LEU A 77 -1.80 15.39 -13.05
N VAL A 78 -2.26 15.03 -14.23
CA VAL A 78 -1.47 15.23 -15.47
C VAL A 78 -1.22 16.71 -15.72
N ALA A 79 -2.24 17.56 -15.56
CA ALA A 79 -2.16 19.00 -15.78
C ALA A 79 -1.23 19.74 -14.80
N LEU A 80 -0.93 19.18 -13.63
CA LEU A 80 0.10 19.73 -12.73
C LEU A 80 1.51 19.70 -13.34
N GLY A 81 1.76 18.82 -14.29
CA GLY A 81 3.00 18.77 -15.07
C GLY A 81 4.26 18.67 -14.20
N ASP A 82 5.26 19.46 -14.60
CA ASP A 82 6.59 19.46 -13.96
C ASP A 82 6.59 20.08 -12.56
N VAL A 83 5.61 20.94 -12.25
CA VAL A 83 5.51 21.56 -10.90
C VAL A 83 5.34 20.49 -9.83
N LEU A 84 4.50 19.49 -10.08
CA LEU A 84 4.31 18.37 -9.15
C LEU A 84 5.59 17.52 -9.02
N ILE A 85 6.21 17.18 -10.14
CA ILE A 85 7.42 16.36 -10.18
C ILE A 85 8.60 17.05 -9.51
N ALA A 86 8.81 18.33 -9.80
CA ALA A 86 9.88 19.11 -9.19
C ALA A 86 9.71 19.20 -7.64
N ARG A 87 8.48 19.44 -7.16
CA ARG A 87 8.22 19.50 -5.73
C ARG A 87 8.42 18.14 -5.06
N ALA A 88 7.91 17.07 -5.65
CA ALA A 88 8.10 15.72 -5.13
C ALA A 88 9.57 15.31 -5.11
N HIS A 89 10.35 15.68 -6.14
CA HIS A 89 11.80 15.48 -6.18
C HIS A 89 12.52 16.20 -5.04
N GLN A 90 12.21 17.47 -4.81
CA GLN A 90 12.80 18.25 -3.72
C GLN A 90 12.51 17.65 -2.35
N GLU A 91 11.28 17.18 -2.12
CA GLU A 91 10.85 16.65 -0.82
C GLU A 91 11.31 15.21 -0.55
N SER A 92 11.72 14.46 -1.57
CA SER A 92 12.01 13.02 -1.43
C SER A 92 13.41 12.60 -1.89
N ALA A 93 14.14 13.45 -2.62
CA ALA A 93 15.35 13.09 -3.37
C ALA A 93 15.17 11.95 -4.39
N LEU A 94 13.93 11.54 -4.67
CA LEU A 94 13.65 10.49 -5.66
C LEU A 94 13.94 11.01 -7.08
N PRO A 95 14.51 10.18 -7.97
CA PRO A 95 14.80 10.60 -9.33
C PRO A 95 13.54 11.07 -10.09
N VAL A 96 13.69 12.13 -10.89
CA VAL A 96 12.60 12.72 -11.69
C VAL A 96 11.89 11.65 -12.54
N ALA A 97 12.63 10.83 -13.28
CA ALA A 97 12.06 9.78 -14.13
C ALA A 97 11.22 8.75 -13.33
N ARG A 98 11.62 8.43 -12.07
CA ARG A 98 10.81 7.60 -11.18
C ARG A 98 9.50 8.28 -10.81
N LEU A 99 9.53 9.57 -10.48
CA LEU A 99 8.33 10.33 -10.09
C LEU A 99 7.37 10.53 -11.27
N GLU A 100 7.88 10.69 -12.47
CA GLU A 100 7.08 10.69 -13.72
C GLU A 100 6.36 9.35 -13.91
N GLY A 101 7.09 8.24 -13.75
CA GLY A 101 6.53 6.89 -13.77
C GLY A 101 5.50 6.68 -12.67
N GLU A 102 5.76 7.20 -11.47
CA GLU A 102 4.83 7.12 -10.34
C GLU A 102 3.55 7.94 -10.57
N ARG A 103 3.65 9.14 -11.16
CA ARG A 103 2.49 9.91 -11.61
C ARG A 103 1.67 9.14 -12.64
N ALA A 104 2.32 8.57 -13.65
CA ALA A 104 1.64 7.79 -14.68
C ALA A 104 0.92 6.57 -14.06
N ARG A 105 1.53 5.89 -13.10
CA ARG A 105 0.94 4.80 -12.34
C ARG A 105 -0.29 5.25 -11.54
N THR A 106 -0.21 6.39 -10.84
CA THR A 106 -1.33 6.96 -10.06
C THR A 106 -2.51 7.29 -10.97
N VAL A 107 -2.24 7.94 -12.10
CA VAL A 107 -3.24 8.26 -13.14
C VAL A 107 -3.87 6.99 -13.71
N GLY A 108 -3.05 5.98 -14.05
CA GLY A 108 -3.52 4.68 -14.53
C GLY A 108 -4.44 3.97 -13.53
N GLN A 109 -4.10 4.01 -12.26
CA GLN A 109 -4.90 3.42 -11.17
C GLN A 109 -6.26 4.11 -11.00
N LEU A 110 -6.32 5.45 -11.03
CA LEU A 110 -7.57 6.21 -10.99
C LEU A 110 -8.48 5.84 -12.17
N ARG A 111 -7.93 5.75 -13.38
CA ARG A 111 -8.67 5.33 -14.58
C ARG A 111 -9.12 3.88 -14.53
N LEU A 112 -8.31 2.97 -13.96
CA LEU A 112 -8.70 1.58 -13.73
C LEU A 112 -9.90 1.49 -12.77
N PHE A 113 -9.89 2.26 -11.67
CA PHE A 113 -11.04 2.32 -10.76
C PHE A 113 -12.27 2.97 -11.40
N ALA A 114 -12.11 3.97 -12.26
CA ALA A 114 -13.22 4.54 -13.02
C ALA A 114 -13.89 3.49 -13.92
N ALA A 115 -13.09 2.68 -14.61
CA ALA A 115 -13.60 1.57 -15.41
C ALA A 115 -14.31 0.50 -14.54
N LEU A 116 -13.73 0.16 -13.38
CA LEU A 116 -14.35 -0.76 -12.42
C LEU A 116 -15.70 -0.24 -11.91
N VAL A 117 -15.80 1.04 -11.60
CA VAL A 117 -17.07 1.66 -11.14
C VAL A 117 -18.14 1.52 -12.19
N ARG A 118 -17.85 1.79 -13.47
CA ARG A 118 -18.79 1.62 -14.59
C ARG A 118 -19.19 0.18 -14.85
N ASP A 119 -18.26 -0.77 -14.68
CA ASP A 119 -18.53 -2.20 -14.84
C ASP A 119 -19.58 -2.72 -13.85
N GLY A 120 -19.59 -2.20 -12.62
CA GLY A 120 -20.57 -2.49 -11.59
C GLY A 120 -20.48 -3.88 -10.96
N ARG A 121 -19.58 -4.77 -11.37
CA ARG A 121 -19.40 -6.11 -10.75
C ARG A 121 -19.03 -6.05 -9.27
N TRP A 122 -18.36 -4.98 -8.84
CA TRP A 122 -18.00 -4.75 -7.45
C TRP A 122 -19.21 -4.61 -6.52
N LEU A 123 -20.42 -4.29 -7.07
CA LEU A 123 -21.67 -4.27 -6.30
C LEU A 123 -22.06 -5.67 -5.80
N ASP A 124 -21.57 -6.72 -6.46
CA ASP A 124 -21.83 -8.13 -6.10
C ASP A 124 -23.34 -8.42 -5.97
N ALA A 125 -24.11 -7.87 -6.93
CA ALA A 125 -25.55 -7.94 -6.91
C ALA A 125 -26.06 -9.38 -7.05
N THR A 126 -26.75 -9.87 -6.01
CA THR A 126 -27.25 -11.26 -5.95
C THR A 126 -28.75 -11.23 -5.67
N LEU A 127 -29.51 -12.01 -6.44
CA LEU A 127 -30.98 -12.11 -6.35
C LEU A 127 -31.39 -13.57 -6.22
N ASP A 128 -32.03 -13.92 -5.13
CA ASP A 128 -32.66 -15.21 -4.90
C ASP A 128 -34.18 -15.02 -4.89
N ALA A 129 -34.87 -15.45 -5.94
CA ALA A 129 -36.32 -15.28 -6.08
C ALA A 129 -37.08 -16.01 -4.97
N ALA A 130 -38.26 -15.50 -4.62
CA ALA A 130 -39.16 -16.15 -3.68
C ALA A 130 -39.55 -17.55 -4.19
N LEU A 131 -39.60 -18.52 -3.28
CA LEU A 131 -40.08 -19.89 -3.51
C LEU A 131 -41.18 -20.21 -2.49
N PRO A 132 -42.39 -19.71 -2.70
CA PRO A 132 -43.47 -19.81 -1.69
C PRO A 132 -43.89 -21.27 -1.42
N ASP A 133 -43.79 -22.15 -2.43
CA ASP A 133 -44.20 -23.56 -2.33
C ASP A 133 -43.09 -24.52 -1.91
N ARG A 134 -41.89 -23.98 -1.65
CA ARG A 134 -40.73 -24.81 -1.23
C ARG A 134 -41.00 -25.51 0.10
N GLN A 135 -40.69 -26.80 0.17
CA GLN A 135 -40.77 -27.59 1.39
C GLN A 135 -39.36 -27.78 2.00
N PRO A 136 -39.19 -27.91 3.33
CA PRO A 136 -40.23 -27.83 4.38
C PRO A 136 -40.67 -26.40 4.74
N LEU A 137 -39.91 -25.36 4.28
CA LEU A 137 -40.22 -23.96 4.52
C LEU A 137 -40.12 -23.13 3.23
N PRO A 138 -41.01 -22.18 2.98
CA PRO A 138 -40.91 -21.25 1.87
C PRO A 138 -39.61 -20.44 1.94
N ARG A 139 -39.10 -20.03 0.79
CA ARG A 139 -38.01 -19.04 0.70
C ARG A 139 -38.62 -17.68 0.37
N PRO A 140 -38.36 -16.60 1.16
CA PRO A 140 -38.72 -15.25 0.78
C PRO A 140 -37.83 -14.76 -0.38
N ASP A 141 -38.21 -13.64 -1.03
CA ASP A 141 -37.31 -12.91 -1.95
C ASP A 141 -36.13 -12.32 -1.15
N LEU A 142 -34.91 -12.62 -1.58
CA LEU A 142 -33.67 -12.16 -0.96
C LEU A 142 -32.81 -11.49 -2.03
N ARG A 143 -32.39 -10.27 -1.76
CA ARG A 143 -31.52 -9.51 -2.66
C ARG A 143 -30.36 -8.90 -1.88
N LEU A 144 -29.16 -9.04 -2.39
CA LEU A 144 -27.92 -8.57 -1.76
C LEU A 144 -27.17 -7.65 -2.71
N GLN A 145 -26.60 -6.59 -2.18
CA GLN A 145 -25.51 -5.85 -2.82
C GLN A 145 -24.51 -5.35 -1.80
N LYS A 146 -23.30 -5.03 -2.25
CA LYS A 146 -22.32 -4.30 -1.47
C LYS A 146 -22.61 -2.81 -1.50
N ILE A 147 -22.42 -2.14 -0.37
CA ILE A 147 -22.54 -0.69 -0.20
C ILE A 147 -21.27 -0.12 0.45
N PRO A 148 -20.94 1.18 0.26
CA PRO A 148 -19.81 1.80 0.93
C PRO A 148 -20.00 1.82 2.45
N VAL A 149 -18.88 1.74 3.18
CA VAL A 149 -18.89 1.68 4.66
C VAL A 149 -19.13 3.04 5.32
N GLY A 150 -18.73 4.14 4.68
CA GLY A 150 -18.79 5.50 5.23
C GLY A 150 -17.51 6.28 5.00
N PRO A 151 -17.29 7.43 5.67
CA PRO A 151 -16.06 8.19 5.55
C PRO A 151 -14.82 7.39 5.94
N VAL A 152 -13.73 7.55 5.18
CA VAL A 152 -12.47 6.83 5.32
C VAL A 152 -11.35 7.80 5.68
N ALA A 153 -10.55 7.45 6.68
CA ALA A 153 -9.28 8.12 6.96
C ALA A 153 -8.15 7.47 6.17
N VAL A 154 -7.28 8.27 5.54
CA VAL A 154 -6.15 7.76 4.75
C VAL A 154 -4.84 8.35 5.26
N PHE A 155 -3.85 7.48 5.46
CA PHE A 155 -2.48 7.81 5.86
C PHE A 155 -1.52 7.31 4.79
N GLY A 156 -0.94 8.22 4.03
CA GLY A 156 -0.03 7.87 2.94
C GLY A 156 1.38 7.51 3.41
N ALA A 157 2.11 6.79 2.57
CA ALA A 157 3.49 6.39 2.78
C ALA A 157 4.48 7.49 2.38
N SER A 158 5.68 7.49 3.00
CA SER A 158 6.75 8.43 2.67
C SER A 158 7.42 8.15 1.32
N ASN A 159 7.56 6.87 0.96
CA ASN A 159 8.38 6.39 -0.15
C ASN A 159 7.68 6.39 -1.53
N PHE A 160 6.38 6.67 -1.55
CA PHE A 160 5.57 6.83 -2.75
C PHE A 160 4.68 8.07 -2.63
N PRO A 161 5.23 9.28 -2.80
CA PRO A 161 4.53 10.54 -2.55
C PRO A 161 3.30 10.78 -3.45
N LEU A 162 3.15 10.02 -4.53
CA LEU A 162 2.00 10.09 -5.44
C LEU A 162 1.13 8.83 -5.37
N ALA A 163 1.72 7.64 -5.56
CA ALA A 163 0.97 6.40 -5.75
C ALA A 163 0.40 5.78 -4.46
N PHE A 164 0.98 6.07 -3.30
CA PHE A 164 0.52 5.62 -1.98
C PHE A 164 0.35 6.79 -1.01
N SER A 165 -0.12 7.94 -1.51
CA SER A 165 -0.37 9.14 -0.74
C SER A 165 -1.76 9.71 -1.08
N VAL A 166 -1.91 11.02 -1.21
CA VAL A 166 -3.18 11.76 -1.25
C VAL A 166 -4.16 11.28 -2.31
N ALA A 167 -3.69 10.98 -3.54
CA ALA A 167 -4.50 10.39 -4.63
C ALA A 167 -4.11 8.92 -4.88
N GLY A 168 -3.46 8.28 -3.93
CA GLY A 168 -2.98 6.90 -4.05
C GLY A 168 -4.07 5.84 -3.96
N GLY A 169 -3.64 4.58 -3.86
CA GLY A 169 -4.52 3.42 -3.92
C GLY A 169 -5.65 3.41 -2.92
N ASP A 170 -5.39 3.83 -1.68
CA ASP A 170 -6.41 3.86 -0.63
C ASP A 170 -7.49 4.91 -0.91
N THR A 171 -7.09 6.12 -1.29
CA THR A 171 -8.02 7.20 -1.68
C THR A 171 -8.80 6.83 -2.93
N ALA A 172 -8.12 6.32 -3.97
CA ALA A 172 -8.77 5.96 -5.24
C ALA A 172 -9.81 4.84 -5.05
N SER A 173 -9.48 3.79 -4.28
CA SER A 173 -10.39 2.68 -4.00
C SER A 173 -11.55 3.09 -3.07
N ALA A 174 -11.31 3.98 -2.09
CA ALA A 174 -12.38 4.53 -1.25
C ALA A 174 -13.36 5.40 -2.05
N PHE A 175 -12.87 6.27 -2.94
CA PHE A 175 -13.74 7.05 -3.85
C PHE A 175 -14.51 6.14 -4.81
N ALA A 176 -13.85 5.11 -5.35
CA ALA A 176 -14.52 4.13 -6.22
C ALA A 176 -15.67 3.41 -5.50
N ALA A 177 -15.48 3.06 -4.24
CA ALA A 177 -16.54 2.49 -3.40
C ALA A 177 -17.68 3.48 -3.13
N GLY A 178 -17.41 4.80 -3.14
CA GLY A 178 -18.37 5.85 -2.78
C GLY A 178 -18.21 6.37 -1.36
N CYS A 179 -17.01 6.25 -0.79
CA CYS A 179 -16.66 6.75 0.52
C CYS A 179 -15.99 8.13 0.42
N PRO A 180 -16.46 9.15 1.15
CA PRO A 180 -15.69 10.39 1.37
C PRO A 180 -14.37 10.08 2.08
N VAL A 181 -13.33 10.89 1.80
CA VAL A 181 -11.98 10.64 2.30
C VAL A 181 -11.41 11.86 3.03
N VAL A 182 -10.86 11.64 4.22
CA VAL A 182 -10.05 12.60 4.93
C VAL A 182 -8.62 12.08 4.97
N VAL A 183 -7.70 12.75 4.27
CA VAL A 183 -6.29 12.37 4.22
C VAL A 183 -5.48 13.14 5.25
N LYS A 184 -4.68 12.45 6.04
CA LYS A 184 -3.61 13.07 6.84
C LYS A 184 -2.34 13.14 6.01
N ALA A 185 -1.87 14.35 5.68
CA ALA A 185 -0.66 14.56 4.90
C ALA A 185 0.56 13.94 5.58
N HIS A 186 1.42 13.29 4.80
CA HIS A 186 2.68 12.77 5.33
C HIS A 186 3.71 13.91 5.46
N PRO A 187 4.44 14.05 6.59
CA PRO A 187 5.35 15.17 6.81
C PRO A 187 6.56 15.17 5.86
N ALA A 188 6.91 14.04 5.25
CA ALA A 188 8.02 13.97 4.30
C ALA A 188 7.74 14.65 2.94
N HIS A 189 6.47 14.93 2.59
CA HIS A 189 6.12 15.50 1.28
C HIS A 189 4.87 16.39 1.35
N LEU A 190 4.91 17.42 2.20
CA LEU A 190 3.79 18.33 2.47
C LEU A 190 3.34 19.10 1.22
N GLY A 191 4.28 19.65 0.44
CA GLY A 191 3.95 20.41 -0.76
C GLY A 191 3.40 19.54 -1.89
N THR A 192 3.94 18.36 -2.07
CA THR A 192 3.38 17.35 -2.98
C THR A 192 1.95 17.00 -2.57
N SER A 193 1.72 16.78 -1.27
CA SER A 193 0.39 16.48 -0.73
C SER A 193 -0.61 17.62 -0.98
N GLU A 194 -0.20 18.88 -0.77
CA GLU A 194 -1.06 20.04 -1.03
C GLU A 194 -1.40 20.18 -2.51
N LEU A 195 -0.43 20.03 -3.41
CA LEU A 195 -0.68 20.10 -4.87
C LEU A 195 -1.69 19.04 -5.33
N VAL A 196 -1.51 17.80 -4.89
CA VAL A 196 -2.42 16.69 -5.21
C VAL A 196 -3.79 16.91 -4.57
N GLY A 197 -3.85 17.36 -3.31
CA GLY A 197 -5.10 17.67 -2.62
C GLY A 197 -5.90 18.78 -3.34
N ARG A 198 -5.22 19.82 -3.82
CA ARG A 198 -5.86 20.89 -4.62
C ARG A 198 -6.41 20.37 -5.94
N ALA A 199 -5.72 19.43 -6.60
CA ALA A 199 -6.21 18.77 -7.80
C ALA A 199 -7.50 17.96 -7.54
N ILE A 200 -7.55 17.21 -6.41
CA ILE A 200 -8.76 16.47 -6.00
C ILE A 200 -9.90 17.45 -5.68
N ARG A 201 -9.65 18.50 -4.90
CA ARG A 201 -10.67 19.49 -4.55
C ARG A 201 -11.26 20.19 -5.79
N GLN A 202 -10.41 20.49 -6.79
CA GLN A 202 -10.90 21.01 -8.08
C GLN A 202 -11.79 20.00 -8.81
N ALA A 203 -11.45 18.70 -8.77
CA ALA A 203 -12.28 17.65 -9.36
C ALA A 203 -13.64 17.51 -8.64
N VAL A 204 -13.66 17.61 -7.30
CA VAL A 204 -14.90 17.65 -6.51
C VAL A 204 -15.82 18.77 -7.01
N ALA A 205 -15.28 19.98 -7.14
CA ALA A 205 -16.05 21.14 -7.62
C ALA A 205 -16.48 20.98 -9.09
N ALA A 206 -15.59 20.53 -9.99
CA ALA A 206 -15.87 20.34 -11.41
C ALA A 206 -16.95 19.28 -11.67
N CYS A 207 -17.05 18.27 -10.81
CA CYS A 207 -18.09 17.23 -10.92
C CYS A 207 -19.36 17.54 -10.12
N GLY A 208 -19.46 18.72 -9.48
CA GLY A 208 -20.62 19.13 -8.70
C GLY A 208 -20.88 18.25 -7.46
N LEU A 209 -19.81 17.69 -6.88
CA LEU A 209 -19.90 16.83 -5.71
C LEU A 209 -19.95 17.65 -4.42
N PRO A 210 -20.52 17.11 -3.32
CA PRO A 210 -20.45 17.74 -2.01
C PRO A 210 -19.02 18.03 -1.58
N GLU A 211 -18.76 19.19 -1.01
CA GLU A 211 -17.40 19.62 -0.62
C GLU A 211 -16.71 18.64 0.35
N GLY A 212 -17.49 18.00 1.22
CA GLY A 212 -16.98 17.02 2.20
C GLY A 212 -16.53 15.67 1.61
N VAL A 213 -16.62 15.47 0.29
CA VAL A 213 -16.09 14.25 -0.36
C VAL A 213 -14.58 14.12 -0.13
N PHE A 214 -13.88 15.25 -0.01
CA PHE A 214 -12.43 15.25 0.24
C PHE A 214 -11.99 16.34 1.21
N SER A 215 -11.09 15.96 2.12
CA SER A 215 -10.32 16.89 2.96
C SER A 215 -8.87 16.42 3.12
N LEU A 216 -7.94 17.37 3.28
CA LEU A 216 -6.53 17.14 3.56
C LEU A 216 -6.15 17.89 4.84
N VAL A 217 -5.80 17.16 5.90
CA VAL A 217 -5.36 17.72 7.17
C VAL A 217 -3.84 17.59 7.34
N ILE A 218 -3.22 18.60 7.94
CA ILE A 218 -1.78 18.69 8.19
C ILE A 218 -1.56 18.84 9.68
N GLY A 219 -0.62 18.11 10.27
CA GLY A 219 -0.33 18.24 11.68
C GLY A 219 1.03 17.66 12.06
N ALA A 220 1.63 18.23 13.10
CA ALA A 220 2.86 17.75 13.70
C ALA A 220 2.58 16.52 14.60
N GLY A 221 3.51 15.57 14.58
CA GLY A 221 3.42 14.39 15.44
C GLY A 221 2.19 13.51 15.16
N ASN A 222 1.70 12.81 16.19
CA ASN A 222 0.67 11.79 16.07
C ASN A 222 -0.74 12.29 16.38
N ALA A 223 -0.89 13.39 17.15
CA ALA A 223 -2.18 13.86 17.72
C ALA A 223 -3.30 14.01 16.67
N ILE A 224 -3.00 14.60 15.50
CA ILE A 224 -3.96 14.73 14.38
C ILE A 224 -4.39 13.34 13.85
N GLY A 225 -3.43 12.43 13.72
CA GLY A 225 -3.72 11.06 13.26
C GLY A 225 -4.57 10.28 14.26
N GLU A 226 -4.27 10.40 15.53
CA GLU A 226 -5.03 9.79 16.63
C GLU A 226 -6.46 10.35 16.69
N ALA A 227 -6.60 11.68 16.64
CA ALA A 227 -7.91 12.33 16.59
C ALA A 227 -8.75 11.88 15.39
N LEU A 228 -8.11 11.75 14.21
CA LEU A 228 -8.78 11.31 12.98
C LEU A 228 -9.29 9.86 13.09
N VAL A 229 -8.47 8.93 13.59
CA VAL A 229 -8.90 7.53 13.76
C VAL A 229 -9.93 7.39 14.88
N ALA A 230 -9.82 8.16 15.95
CA ALA A 230 -10.78 8.15 17.05
C ALA A 230 -12.15 8.76 16.69
N HIS A 231 -12.23 9.58 15.63
CA HIS A 231 -13.44 10.34 15.30
C HIS A 231 -14.62 9.42 14.91
N PRO A 232 -15.83 9.57 15.50
CA PRO A 232 -16.96 8.65 15.32
C PRO A 232 -17.50 8.58 13.88
N ALA A 233 -17.33 9.63 13.08
CA ALA A 233 -17.75 9.66 11.68
C ALA A 233 -16.89 8.74 10.79
N ILE A 234 -15.62 8.49 11.12
CA ILE A 234 -14.73 7.62 10.34
C ILE A 234 -15.18 6.16 10.52
N LYS A 235 -15.28 5.43 9.40
CA LYS A 235 -15.78 4.04 9.36
C LYS A 235 -14.76 3.02 8.89
N ALA A 236 -13.64 3.47 8.32
CA ALA A 236 -12.48 2.63 8.02
C ALA A 236 -11.21 3.49 7.93
N VAL A 237 -10.06 2.86 8.03
CA VAL A 237 -8.74 3.50 7.90
C VAL A 237 -7.93 2.74 6.84
N GLY A 238 -7.34 3.47 5.88
CA GLY A 238 -6.27 3.01 5.00
C GLY A 238 -4.93 3.56 5.48
N PHE A 239 -3.96 2.69 5.70
CA PHE A 239 -2.64 3.07 6.19
C PHE A 239 -1.55 2.30 5.46
N THR A 240 -0.49 3.00 5.05
CA THR A 240 0.76 2.39 4.57
C THR A 240 1.92 3.02 5.31
N GLY A 241 2.72 2.20 6.02
CA GLY A 241 3.84 2.72 6.80
C GLY A 241 4.47 1.69 7.74
N SER A 242 5.13 2.16 8.80
CA SER A 242 5.82 1.27 9.74
C SER A 242 4.85 0.38 10.54
N ARG A 243 5.33 -0.81 10.93
CA ARG A 243 4.60 -1.75 11.81
C ARG A 243 4.11 -1.06 13.10
N GLY A 244 4.96 -0.29 13.75
CA GLY A 244 4.60 0.45 14.97
C GLY A 244 3.47 1.47 14.74
N GLY A 245 3.50 2.19 13.62
CA GLY A 245 2.44 3.13 13.24
C GLY A 245 1.11 2.42 12.99
N GLY A 246 1.12 1.33 12.20
CA GLY A 246 -0.08 0.54 11.93
C GLY A 246 -0.70 -0.03 13.20
N LEU A 247 0.11 -0.65 14.07
CA LEU A 247 -0.36 -1.20 15.35
C LEU A 247 -0.96 -0.14 16.27
N ALA A 248 -0.36 1.08 16.32
CA ALA A 248 -0.91 2.17 17.11
C ALA A 248 -2.31 2.59 16.63
N LEU A 249 -2.51 2.74 15.31
CA LEU A 249 -3.81 3.07 14.72
C LEU A 249 -4.85 1.96 14.93
N MET A 250 -4.44 0.69 14.79
CA MET A 250 -5.29 -0.47 15.08
C MET A 250 -5.76 -0.47 16.53
N HIS A 251 -4.86 -0.15 17.47
CA HIS A 251 -5.20 -0.06 18.89
C HIS A 251 -6.25 1.03 19.15
N ILE A 252 -6.07 2.24 18.62
CA ILE A 252 -7.04 3.34 18.75
C ILE A 252 -8.39 2.92 18.16
N ALA A 253 -8.40 2.35 16.95
CA ALA A 253 -9.62 1.93 16.26
C ALA A 253 -10.40 0.86 17.04
N ALA A 254 -9.70 -0.08 17.69
CA ALA A 254 -10.29 -1.14 18.50
C ALA A 254 -10.90 -0.64 19.82
N GLN A 255 -10.36 0.47 20.38
CA GLN A 255 -10.85 1.04 21.63
C GLN A 255 -12.06 1.98 21.46
N ARG A 256 -12.47 2.26 20.25
CA ARG A 256 -13.66 3.09 19.98
C ARG A 256 -14.93 2.43 20.49
N ARG A 257 -15.94 3.24 20.85
CA ARG A 257 -17.29 2.74 21.14
C ARG A 257 -17.84 1.84 20.00
N GLU A 258 -17.59 2.22 18.76
CA GLU A 258 -17.83 1.43 17.56
C GLU A 258 -16.48 1.14 16.89
N PRO A 259 -15.87 -0.04 17.13
CA PRO A 259 -14.63 -0.42 16.50
C PRO A 259 -14.73 -0.40 14.98
N ILE A 260 -13.65 0.01 14.30
CA ILE A 260 -13.59 0.07 12.85
C ILE A 260 -12.39 -0.71 12.31
N PRO A 261 -12.44 -1.19 11.07
CA PRO A 261 -11.31 -1.81 10.42
C PRO A 261 -10.21 -0.79 10.13
N VAL A 262 -8.97 -1.21 10.34
CA VAL A 262 -7.76 -0.52 9.89
C VAL A 262 -7.07 -1.43 8.90
N TYR A 263 -7.06 -1.05 7.64
CA TYR A 263 -6.36 -1.74 6.57
C TYR A 263 -4.94 -1.18 6.47
N ALA A 264 -4.07 -1.76 7.29
CA ALA A 264 -2.68 -1.34 7.39
C ALA A 264 -1.77 -2.26 6.58
N GLU A 265 -1.01 -1.70 5.65
CA GLU A 265 0.18 -2.31 5.07
C GLU A 265 1.39 -1.86 5.87
N MET A 266 2.16 -2.83 6.37
CA MET A 266 3.21 -2.60 7.35
C MET A 266 4.56 -3.15 6.86
N SER A 267 5.30 -3.88 7.70
CA SER A 267 6.64 -4.36 7.41
C SER A 267 6.68 -5.72 6.71
N SER A 268 7.65 -5.90 5.80
CA SER A 268 7.92 -7.17 5.12
C SER A 268 9.41 -7.26 4.76
N ILE A 269 10.00 -8.46 4.88
CA ILE A 269 11.39 -8.72 4.45
C ILE A 269 11.47 -9.43 3.09
N ASN A 270 10.33 -9.80 2.51
CA ASN A 270 10.18 -10.28 1.14
C ASN A 270 11.18 -11.38 0.75
N PRO A 271 11.13 -12.56 1.36
CA PRO A 271 12.14 -13.60 1.16
C PRO A 271 12.22 -14.08 -0.28
N GLY A 272 13.45 -14.21 -0.78
CA GLY A 272 13.77 -14.82 -2.07
C GLY A 272 14.44 -16.17 -1.87
N PHE A 273 13.88 -17.24 -2.42
CA PHE A 273 14.39 -18.62 -2.35
C PHE A 273 15.04 -18.98 -3.66
N VAL A 274 16.34 -19.31 -3.64
CA VAL A 274 17.08 -19.71 -4.84
C VAL A 274 17.31 -21.22 -4.80
N LEU A 275 16.66 -21.93 -5.70
CA LEU A 275 16.71 -23.39 -5.77
C LEU A 275 17.96 -23.88 -6.53
N PRO A 276 18.44 -25.11 -6.25
CA PRO A 276 19.75 -25.59 -6.70
C PRO A 276 19.97 -25.56 -8.22
N GLY A 277 18.96 -25.91 -9.03
CA GLY A 277 19.08 -25.89 -10.48
C GLY A 277 19.28 -24.46 -11.02
N ALA A 278 18.46 -23.52 -10.57
CA ALA A 278 18.61 -22.10 -10.92
C ALA A 278 19.93 -21.53 -10.41
N LEU A 279 20.36 -21.91 -9.20
CA LEU A 279 21.63 -21.50 -8.61
C LEU A 279 22.80 -21.97 -9.46
N ALA A 280 22.79 -23.23 -9.90
CA ALA A 280 23.81 -23.82 -10.76
C ALA A 280 23.86 -23.17 -12.15
N ALA A 281 22.70 -22.96 -12.76
CA ALA A 281 22.61 -22.47 -14.14
C ALA A 281 22.84 -20.95 -14.24
N ARG A 282 22.33 -20.17 -13.29
CA ARG A 282 22.20 -18.70 -13.39
C ARG A 282 22.59 -17.96 -12.10
N GLY A 283 23.25 -18.60 -11.15
CA GLY A 283 23.52 -18.02 -9.82
C GLY A 283 24.13 -16.62 -9.87
N GLY A 284 25.11 -16.40 -10.78
CA GLY A 284 25.73 -15.08 -10.96
C GLY A 284 24.79 -14.01 -11.56
N GLU A 285 23.85 -14.39 -12.43
CA GLU A 285 22.82 -13.49 -12.96
C GLU A 285 21.82 -13.13 -11.86
N ILE A 286 21.33 -14.15 -11.13
CA ILE A 286 20.39 -13.96 -10.01
C ILE A 286 21.02 -13.06 -8.95
N ALA A 287 22.29 -13.25 -8.59
CA ALA A 287 22.99 -12.42 -7.62
C ALA A 287 23.07 -10.94 -8.04
N ARG A 288 23.41 -10.68 -9.30
CA ARG A 288 23.46 -9.30 -9.83
C ARG A 288 22.06 -8.65 -9.85
N GLY A 289 21.04 -9.36 -10.36
CA GLY A 289 19.69 -8.85 -10.39
C GLY A 289 19.10 -8.62 -8.99
N PHE A 290 19.42 -9.49 -8.03
CA PHE A 290 19.10 -9.31 -6.63
C PHE A 290 19.66 -7.98 -6.09
N VAL A 291 20.94 -7.68 -6.34
CA VAL A 291 21.56 -6.44 -5.87
C VAL A 291 20.97 -5.21 -6.56
N GLU A 292 20.63 -5.27 -7.85
CA GLU A 292 19.92 -4.19 -8.53
C GLU A 292 18.56 -3.92 -7.88
N SER A 293 17.79 -4.97 -7.60
CA SER A 293 16.51 -4.87 -6.89
C SER A 293 16.67 -4.31 -5.48
N LEU A 294 17.64 -4.81 -4.71
CA LEU A 294 17.96 -4.40 -3.34
C LEU A 294 18.31 -2.91 -3.23
N THR A 295 19.03 -2.37 -4.22
CA THR A 295 19.54 -1.00 -4.19
C THR A 295 18.65 -0.01 -4.95
N LEU A 296 17.60 -0.47 -5.64
CA LEU A 296 16.66 0.38 -6.35
C LEU A 296 15.97 1.35 -5.39
N GLY A 297 15.99 2.65 -5.72
CA GLY A 297 15.40 3.69 -4.87
C GLY A 297 15.93 3.69 -3.43
N VAL A 298 17.23 3.39 -3.27
CA VAL A 298 17.91 3.28 -1.97
C VAL A 298 17.30 2.16 -1.08
N GLY A 299 16.78 1.10 -1.71
CA GLY A 299 16.11 -0.01 -1.00
C GLY A 299 14.83 0.38 -0.25
N GLN A 300 14.28 1.58 -0.49
CA GLN A 300 13.12 2.10 0.23
C GLN A 300 11.80 1.66 -0.43
N PHE A 301 11.63 0.36 -0.60
CA PHE A 301 10.41 -0.27 -1.10
C PHE A 301 9.84 -1.21 -0.05
N CYS A 302 8.52 -1.22 0.11
CA CYS A 302 7.81 -2.21 0.95
C CYS A 302 8.08 -3.65 0.49
N THR A 303 8.42 -3.83 -0.79
CA THR A 303 8.79 -5.12 -1.39
C THR A 303 10.29 -5.29 -1.59
N ASN A 304 11.14 -4.57 -0.84
CA ASN A 304 12.60 -4.74 -0.92
C ASN A 304 13.01 -6.16 -0.50
N PRO A 305 13.90 -6.88 -1.24
CA PRO A 305 14.31 -8.24 -0.90
C PRO A 305 15.29 -8.22 0.29
N GLY A 306 14.78 -8.15 1.51
CA GLY A 306 15.56 -8.10 2.77
C GLY A 306 16.10 -9.45 3.22
N LEU A 307 15.66 -10.55 2.60
CA LEU A 307 16.09 -11.92 2.90
C LEU A 307 16.29 -12.71 1.61
N VAL A 308 17.41 -13.42 1.50
CA VAL A 308 17.65 -14.41 0.44
C VAL A 308 18.04 -15.74 1.08
N VAL A 309 17.36 -16.81 0.66
CA VAL A 309 17.58 -18.17 1.19
C VAL A 309 18.15 -19.05 0.09
N VAL A 310 19.26 -19.71 0.38
CA VAL A 310 19.95 -20.61 -0.56
C VAL A 310 20.22 -21.95 0.12
N LEU A 311 20.30 -23.03 -0.65
CA LEU A 311 20.81 -24.30 -0.13
C LEU A 311 22.34 -24.30 -0.14
N ASP A 312 22.94 -24.91 0.88
CA ASP A 312 24.39 -25.14 0.90
C ASP A 312 24.78 -26.08 -0.24
N GLY A 313 25.87 -25.75 -0.92
CA GLY A 313 26.33 -26.53 -2.05
C GLY A 313 27.45 -25.88 -2.86
N PRO A 314 27.95 -26.55 -3.92
CA PRO A 314 29.12 -26.12 -4.65
C PRO A 314 28.98 -24.76 -5.36
N HIS A 315 27.75 -24.30 -5.62
CA HIS A 315 27.47 -23.04 -6.32
C HIS A 315 27.17 -21.86 -5.36
N THR A 316 26.93 -22.13 -4.08
CA THR A 316 26.57 -21.13 -3.08
C THR A 316 27.67 -20.09 -2.84
N PRO A 317 28.97 -20.47 -2.69
CA PRO A 317 30.04 -19.48 -2.56
C PRO A 317 30.13 -18.53 -3.75
N ALA A 318 30.01 -19.04 -4.98
CA ALA A 318 30.07 -18.23 -6.20
C ALA A 318 28.89 -17.24 -6.30
N PHE A 319 27.68 -17.62 -5.83
CA PHE A 319 26.53 -16.73 -5.72
C PHE A 319 26.79 -15.58 -4.73
N ILE A 320 27.28 -15.92 -3.53
CA ILE A 320 27.59 -14.93 -2.48
C ILE A 320 28.67 -13.96 -2.98
N ASP A 321 29.74 -14.47 -3.60
CA ASP A 321 30.82 -13.66 -4.17
C ASP A 321 30.31 -12.71 -5.28
N ALA A 322 29.43 -13.20 -6.16
CA ALA A 322 28.84 -12.39 -7.21
C ALA A 322 27.96 -11.27 -6.64
N ALA A 323 27.17 -11.56 -5.60
CA ALA A 323 26.38 -10.56 -4.89
C ALA A 323 27.28 -9.53 -4.18
N ALA A 324 28.34 -9.98 -3.52
CA ALA A 324 29.32 -9.12 -2.85
C ALA A 324 29.98 -8.14 -3.84
N GLN A 325 30.45 -8.67 -4.98
CA GLN A 325 31.09 -7.85 -6.02
C GLN A 325 30.11 -6.83 -6.63
N ALA A 326 28.86 -7.23 -6.86
CA ALA A 326 27.83 -6.33 -7.39
C ALA A 326 27.51 -5.22 -6.39
N LEU A 327 27.35 -5.55 -5.10
CA LEU A 327 27.04 -4.58 -4.04
C LEU A 327 28.21 -3.62 -3.79
N GLY A 328 29.44 -4.09 -3.81
CA GLY A 328 30.64 -3.26 -3.61
C GLY A 328 30.79 -2.13 -4.65
N ARG A 329 30.13 -2.25 -5.81
CA ARG A 329 30.09 -1.21 -6.85
C ARG A 329 29.00 -0.16 -6.63
N LYS A 330 28.09 -0.36 -5.66
CA LYS A 330 27.00 0.56 -5.36
C LYS A 330 27.46 1.64 -4.40
N GLY A 331 27.18 2.89 -4.70
CA GLY A 331 27.45 4.04 -3.83
C GLY A 331 26.29 4.30 -2.88
N ALA A 332 26.60 4.93 -1.75
CA ALA A 332 25.59 5.46 -0.85
C ALA A 332 24.73 6.53 -1.54
N GLN A 333 23.44 6.55 -1.25
CA GLN A 333 22.49 7.47 -1.82
C GLN A 333 21.61 8.09 -0.71
N THR A 334 21.07 9.28 -0.98
CA THR A 334 20.20 10.01 -0.05
C THR A 334 18.89 9.26 0.18
N MET A 335 18.55 9.07 1.45
CA MET A 335 17.24 8.53 1.87
C MET A 335 16.17 9.61 1.96
N LEU A 336 14.91 9.21 2.00
CA LEU A 336 13.73 10.10 2.02
C LEU A 336 13.72 11.09 3.17
N THR A 337 14.20 10.70 4.35
CA THR A 337 14.27 11.56 5.53
C THR A 337 15.48 11.23 6.38
N THR A 338 15.96 12.22 7.15
CA THR A 338 17.02 12.01 8.13
C THR A 338 16.66 10.93 9.16
N GLY A 339 15.38 10.86 9.58
CA GLY A 339 14.91 9.86 10.53
C GLY A 339 15.00 8.43 9.97
N ILE A 340 14.65 8.22 8.71
CA ILE A 340 14.78 6.93 8.02
C ILE A 340 16.27 6.56 7.89
N ALA A 341 17.13 7.49 7.49
CA ALA A 341 18.57 7.25 7.39
C ALA A 341 19.20 6.84 8.73
N GLN A 342 18.82 7.49 9.82
CA GLN A 342 19.26 7.14 11.16
C GLN A 342 18.75 5.75 11.60
N ALA A 343 17.49 5.42 11.29
CA ALA A 343 16.92 4.11 11.61
C ALA A 343 17.64 3.01 10.82
N TYR A 344 17.90 3.23 9.53
CA TYR A 344 18.69 2.33 8.70
C TYR A 344 20.08 2.09 9.28
N ALA A 345 20.81 3.15 9.61
CA ALA A 345 22.18 3.02 10.16
C ALA A 345 22.19 2.24 11.48
N ARG A 346 21.22 2.47 12.37
CA ARG A 346 21.06 1.69 13.62
C ARG A 346 20.77 0.21 13.32
N GLY A 347 19.84 -0.08 12.40
CA GLY A 347 19.48 -1.45 12.03
C GLY A 347 20.66 -2.23 11.44
N VAL A 348 21.42 -1.61 10.53
CA VAL A 348 22.63 -2.20 9.94
C VAL A 348 23.69 -2.49 11.03
N ALA A 349 23.92 -1.54 11.94
CA ALA A 349 24.87 -1.73 13.05
C ALA A 349 24.44 -2.87 13.99
N GLN A 350 23.15 -2.98 14.31
CA GLN A 350 22.60 -4.05 15.13
C GLN A 350 22.74 -5.42 14.44
N ARG A 351 22.47 -5.50 13.13
CA ARG A 351 22.63 -6.73 12.35
C ARG A 351 24.09 -7.17 12.26
N ALA A 352 25.01 -6.22 12.06
CA ALA A 352 26.44 -6.50 12.03
C ALA A 352 27.01 -7.02 13.37
N ALA A 353 26.38 -6.65 14.48
CA ALA A 353 26.78 -7.08 15.82
C ALA A 353 26.05 -8.35 16.31
N ALA A 354 25.13 -8.92 15.51
CA ALA A 354 24.35 -10.09 15.90
C ALA A 354 25.20 -11.36 15.83
N ASP A 355 25.05 -12.23 16.84
CA ASP A 355 25.74 -13.52 16.89
C ASP A 355 25.38 -14.39 15.68
N GLY A 356 26.39 -15.04 15.10
CA GLY A 356 26.22 -15.91 13.93
C GLY A 356 25.98 -15.18 12.62
N VAL A 357 26.07 -13.84 12.59
CA VAL A 357 26.00 -13.03 11.37
C VAL A 357 27.38 -12.58 10.94
N SER A 358 27.68 -12.72 9.67
CA SER A 358 28.92 -12.22 9.05
C SER A 358 28.62 -11.13 8.02
N ALA A 359 29.43 -10.09 7.98
CA ALA A 359 29.41 -9.10 6.91
C ALA A 359 29.96 -9.71 5.62
N VAL A 360 29.21 -9.61 4.53
CA VAL A 360 29.60 -10.12 3.21
C VAL A 360 30.18 -9.01 2.35
N ALA A 361 29.48 -7.89 2.26
CA ALA A 361 29.92 -6.73 1.48
C ALA A 361 29.28 -5.43 1.97
N GLN A 362 29.92 -4.34 1.67
CA GLN A 362 29.42 -2.99 1.87
C GLN A 362 29.69 -2.15 0.62
N GLY A 363 28.77 -1.28 0.27
CA GLY A 363 28.92 -0.35 -0.83
C GLY A 363 29.89 0.80 -0.51
N ALA A 364 30.14 1.65 -1.48
CA ALA A 364 31.04 2.78 -1.34
C ALA A 364 30.38 3.94 -0.56
N GLN A 365 31.14 4.58 0.33
CA GLN A 365 30.75 5.86 0.93
C GLN A 365 30.72 6.96 -0.15
N THR A 366 29.80 7.90 -0.01
CA THR A 366 29.69 9.09 -0.86
C THR A 366 29.56 10.34 0.03
N GLY A 367 29.61 11.51 -0.57
CA GLY A 367 29.34 12.78 0.13
C GLY A 367 27.84 13.13 0.26
N ALA A 368 26.92 12.20 -0.04
CA ALA A 368 25.50 12.45 0.00
C ALA A 368 25.00 12.68 1.42
N GLN A 369 24.07 13.64 1.59
CA GLN A 369 23.40 13.92 2.85
C GLN A 369 22.39 12.81 3.19
N ALA A 370 22.19 12.54 4.49
CA ALA A 370 21.25 11.50 4.97
C ALA A 370 21.38 10.18 4.19
N ALA A 371 22.61 9.76 3.88
CA ALA A 371 22.91 8.67 2.96
C ALA A 371 22.81 7.29 3.61
N ALA A 372 22.35 6.31 2.85
CA ALA A 372 22.44 4.89 3.18
C ALA A 372 23.52 4.21 2.34
N VAL A 373 24.47 3.57 3.01
CA VAL A 373 25.46 2.71 2.37
C VAL A 373 24.87 1.31 2.25
N PRO A 374 24.80 0.72 1.05
CA PRO A 374 24.30 -0.64 0.89
C PRO A 374 25.13 -1.65 1.71
N ALA A 375 24.45 -2.62 2.34
CA ALA A 375 25.12 -3.62 3.19
C ALA A 375 24.51 -5.01 2.96
N LEU A 376 25.36 -6.04 2.89
CA LEU A 376 24.97 -7.43 2.72
C LEU A 376 25.59 -8.28 3.82
N PHE A 377 24.76 -9.12 4.42
CA PHE A 377 25.14 -10.01 5.50
C PHE A 377 24.85 -11.46 5.13
N ALA A 378 25.45 -12.41 5.83
CA ALA A 378 25.18 -13.83 5.72
C ALA A 378 25.08 -14.48 7.10
N THR A 379 24.26 -15.53 7.18
CA THR A 379 24.10 -16.38 8.37
C THR A 379 23.65 -17.77 7.95
N THR A 380 23.48 -18.68 8.91
CA THR A 380 22.91 -20.01 8.71
C THR A 380 21.45 -20.05 9.21
N GLN A 381 20.66 -21.02 8.71
CA GLN A 381 19.27 -21.20 9.16
C GLN A 381 19.16 -21.37 10.69
N PRO A 382 19.98 -22.19 11.39
CA PRO A 382 19.89 -22.29 12.84
C PRO A 382 20.16 -20.97 13.57
N ALA A 383 21.12 -20.17 13.10
CA ALA A 383 21.40 -18.86 13.70
C ALA A 383 20.27 -17.86 13.44
N PHE A 384 19.67 -17.89 12.25
CA PHE A 384 18.52 -17.06 11.90
C PHE A 384 17.31 -17.36 12.81
N VAL A 385 16.92 -18.63 12.91
CA VAL A 385 15.75 -19.07 13.71
C VAL A 385 15.95 -18.82 15.21
N SER A 386 17.18 -18.90 15.71
CA SER A 386 17.48 -18.67 17.14
C SER A 386 17.45 -17.18 17.54
N ASN A 387 17.44 -16.25 16.58
CA ASN A 387 17.48 -14.82 16.86
C ASN A 387 16.34 -14.06 16.14
N PRO A 388 15.18 -13.85 16.80
CA PRO A 388 14.01 -13.19 16.20
C PRO A 388 14.30 -11.79 15.62
N ARG A 389 15.34 -11.09 16.08
CA ARG A 389 15.71 -9.76 15.54
C ARG A 389 16.25 -9.83 14.10
N LEU A 390 16.62 -11.01 13.61
CA LEU A 390 17.06 -11.17 12.22
C LEU A 390 15.88 -11.15 11.23
N GLU A 391 14.65 -11.29 11.71
CA GLU A 391 13.42 -11.12 10.94
C GLU A 391 12.95 -9.65 10.84
N ASP A 392 13.50 -8.76 11.69
CA ASP A 392 13.12 -7.36 11.66
C ASP A 392 13.48 -6.71 10.33
N GLU A 393 12.53 -6.00 9.73
CA GLU A 393 12.76 -5.19 8.55
C GLU A 393 13.73 -4.04 8.85
N ILE A 394 14.77 -3.91 8.04
CA ILE A 394 15.63 -2.73 8.01
C ILE A 394 15.35 -1.99 6.71
N PHE A 395 14.55 -0.93 6.80
CA PHE A 395 14.07 -0.20 5.63
C PHE A 395 15.22 0.56 4.94
N GLY A 396 15.69 0.03 3.82
CA GLY A 396 16.85 0.54 3.07
C GLY A 396 17.62 -0.56 2.33
N PRO A 397 18.78 -0.24 1.73
CA PRO A 397 19.51 -1.13 0.84
C PRO A 397 20.34 -2.18 1.60
N THR A 398 19.71 -3.02 2.43
CA THR A 398 20.37 -4.10 3.16
C THR A 398 19.59 -5.40 3.08
N SER A 399 20.32 -6.52 3.04
CA SER A 399 19.73 -7.85 3.00
C SER A 399 20.59 -8.86 3.75
N LEU A 400 19.98 -10.00 4.11
CA LEU A 400 20.59 -11.12 4.78
C LEU A 400 20.49 -12.37 3.88
N ILE A 401 21.61 -13.00 3.55
CA ILE A 401 21.64 -14.31 2.91
C ILE A 401 21.63 -15.37 4.00
N VAL A 402 20.68 -16.30 3.93
CA VAL A 402 20.58 -17.44 4.86
C VAL A 402 20.87 -18.72 4.10
N THR A 403 21.85 -19.49 4.59
CA THR A 403 22.19 -20.79 4.03
C THR A 403 21.48 -21.90 4.82
N CYS A 404 20.73 -22.76 4.10
CA CYS A 404 20.09 -23.96 4.62
C CYS A 404 20.84 -25.21 4.12
N ARG A 405 20.91 -26.26 4.93
CA ARG A 405 21.58 -27.53 4.56
C ARG A 405 20.84 -28.26 3.45
N ASP A 406 19.51 -28.23 3.51
CA ASP A 406 18.62 -28.95 2.61
C ASP A 406 17.27 -28.26 2.46
N ILE A 407 16.40 -28.84 1.65
CA ILE A 407 15.06 -28.29 1.37
C ILE A 407 14.14 -28.32 2.61
N ASP A 408 14.34 -29.24 3.54
CA ASP A 408 13.54 -29.32 4.75
C ASP A 408 13.86 -28.14 5.69
N GLU A 409 15.15 -27.82 5.89
CA GLU A 409 15.53 -26.58 6.59
C GLU A 409 15.04 -25.30 5.88
N MET A 410 15.02 -25.28 4.54
CA MET A 410 14.48 -24.13 3.80
C MET A 410 12.97 -23.99 4.02
N ILE A 411 12.21 -25.09 4.06
CA ILE A 411 10.79 -25.10 4.38
C ILE A 411 10.57 -24.67 5.84
N ASP A 412 11.35 -25.20 6.78
CA ASP A 412 11.27 -24.84 8.20
C ASP A 412 11.53 -23.34 8.40
N LEU A 413 12.51 -22.76 7.67
CA LEU A 413 12.75 -21.32 7.69
C LEU A 413 11.56 -20.56 7.11
N ALA A 414 10.99 -21.02 5.99
CA ALA A 414 9.82 -20.39 5.39
C ALA A 414 8.58 -20.45 6.30
N GLU A 415 8.42 -21.53 7.10
CA GLU A 415 7.38 -21.61 8.14
C GLU A 415 7.68 -20.70 9.34
N HIS A 416 8.95 -20.48 9.66
CA HIS A 416 9.36 -19.65 10.78
C HIS A 416 9.09 -18.16 10.53
N VAL A 417 9.41 -17.63 9.34
CA VAL A 417 9.21 -16.22 9.04
C VAL A 417 7.75 -15.81 9.19
N GLU A 418 7.53 -14.61 9.71
CA GLU A 418 6.19 -14.02 9.83
C GLU A 418 5.53 -13.83 8.44
N GLY A 419 4.30 -13.29 8.39
CA GLY A 419 3.62 -12.97 7.13
C GLY A 419 4.35 -11.92 6.31
N GLN A 420 4.34 -12.08 4.98
CA GLN A 420 5.11 -11.30 4.02
C GLN A 420 4.21 -10.71 2.93
N LEU A 421 4.61 -9.59 2.33
CA LEU A 421 3.97 -9.06 1.12
C LEU A 421 4.28 -9.95 -0.08
N THR A 422 5.54 -10.39 -0.20
CA THR A 422 5.99 -11.20 -1.33
C THR A 422 6.90 -12.35 -0.91
N ALA A 423 6.87 -13.43 -1.69
CA ALA A 423 7.90 -14.46 -1.71
C ALA A 423 8.35 -14.70 -3.15
N THR A 424 9.64 -14.81 -3.38
CA THR A 424 10.22 -15.03 -4.71
C THR A 424 10.85 -16.40 -4.80
N LEU A 425 10.60 -17.14 -5.88
CA LEU A 425 11.28 -18.39 -6.22
C LEU A 425 12.16 -18.18 -7.46
N HIS A 426 13.47 -18.40 -7.32
CA HIS A 426 14.34 -18.59 -8.46
C HIS A 426 14.53 -20.10 -8.70
N LEU A 427 14.02 -20.59 -9.84
CA LEU A 427 13.94 -22.02 -10.15
C LEU A 427 14.10 -22.25 -11.65
N ASP A 428 14.61 -23.42 -12.00
CA ASP A 428 14.63 -23.98 -13.35
C ASP A 428 13.77 -25.27 -13.40
N PRO A 429 13.46 -25.83 -14.59
CA PRO A 429 12.59 -26.99 -14.68
C PRO A 429 12.99 -28.18 -13.79
N GLY A 430 14.30 -28.37 -13.55
CA GLY A 430 14.81 -29.41 -12.65
C GLY A 430 14.46 -29.23 -11.18
N ASP A 431 14.07 -28.01 -10.78
CA ASP A 431 13.72 -27.64 -9.41
C ASP A 431 12.24 -27.83 -9.07
N TYR A 432 11.37 -28.17 -10.05
CA TYR A 432 9.92 -28.18 -9.83
C TYR A 432 9.47 -29.14 -8.72
N ALA A 433 10.19 -30.23 -8.49
CA ALA A 433 9.88 -31.14 -7.38
C ALA A 433 10.10 -30.48 -6.01
N LEU A 434 11.20 -29.74 -5.85
CA LEU A 434 11.49 -28.98 -4.63
C LEU A 434 10.54 -27.81 -4.47
N ALA A 435 10.27 -27.08 -5.55
CA ALA A 435 9.33 -25.95 -5.55
C ALA A 435 7.93 -26.39 -5.11
N ARG A 436 7.41 -27.56 -5.57
CA ARG A 436 6.11 -28.09 -5.14
C ARG A 436 6.06 -28.40 -3.64
N ARG A 437 7.19 -28.73 -3.01
CA ARG A 437 7.25 -28.91 -1.55
C ARG A 437 7.19 -27.60 -0.79
N LEU A 438 7.86 -26.57 -1.30
CA LEU A 438 7.95 -25.25 -0.65
C LEU A 438 6.69 -24.39 -0.89
N LEU A 439 6.08 -24.49 -2.08
CA LEU A 439 4.98 -23.60 -2.50
C LEU A 439 3.80 -23.53 -1.52
N PRO A 440 3.30 -24.65 -0.92
CA PRO A 440 2.19 -24.58 0.05
C PRO A 440 2.51 -23.73 1.29
N THR A 441 3.78 -23.69 1.73
CA THR A 441 4.23 -22.81 2.80
C THR A 441 4.21 -21.36 2.36
N LEU A 442 4.73 -21.07 1.16
CA LEU A 442 4.74 -19.70 0.65
C LEU A 442 3.33 -19.12 0.45
N GLU A 443 2.36 -19.96 0.04
CA GLU A 443 0.94 -19.57 -0.07
C GLU A 443 0.34 -19.15 1.27
N ARG A 444 0.79 -19.75 2.37
CA ARG A 444 0.36 -19.35 3.72
C ARG A 444 1.07 -18.10 4.25
N LYS A 445 2.23 -17.78 3.68
CA LYS A 445 3.13 -16.74 4.22
C LYS A 445 3.16 -15.46 3.41
N ALA A 446 2.76 -15.46 2.14
CA ALA A 446 2.88 -14.28 1.29
C ALA A 446 1.61 -14.00 0.48
N GLY A 447 1.34 -12.72 0.25
CA GLY A 447 0.22 -12.31 -0.60
C GLY A 447 0.53 -12.41 -2.10
N ARG A 448 1.81 -12.32 -2.50
CA ARG A 448 2.25 -12.45 -3.89
C ARG A 448 3.45 -13.37 -4.00
N ILE A 449 3.36 -14.39 -4.85
CA ILE A 449 4.44 -15.31 -5.14
C ILE A 449 4.95 -15.05 -6.56
N LEU A 450 6.28 -14.85 -6.69
CA LEU A 450 6.94 -14.57 -7.96
C LEU A 450 7.86 -15.73 -8.36
N ALA A 451 8.04 -15.93 -9.65
CA ALA A 451 9.03 -16.86 -10.19
C ALA A 451 10.02 -16.11 -11.09
N ASN A 452 11.32 -16.33 -10.87
CA ASN A 452 12.42 -15.84 -11.71
C ASN A 452 12.42 -14.32 -11.96
N GLY A 453 11.92 -13.55 -11.00
CA GLY A 453 11.88 -12.10 -11.02
C GLY A 453 12.32 -11.51 -9.69
N TYR A 454 12.08 -10.21 -9.50
CA TYR A 454 12.39 -9.52 -8.24
C TYR A 454 11.16 -8.80 -7.73
N PRO A 455 10.97 -8.70 -6.39
CA PRO A 455 9.71 -8.23 -5.83
C PRO A 455 9.51 -6.73 -5.92
N THR A 456 10.56 -5.93 -6.16
CA THR A 456 10.48 -4.47 -6.31
C THR A 456 9.65 -4.11 -7.53
N GLY A 457 8.63 -3.29 -7.30
CA GLY A 457 7.61 -2.97 -8.30
C GLY A 457 6.34 -3.80 -8.15
N VAL A 458 5.21 -3.11 -8.23
CA VAL A 458 3.87 -3.70 -8.10
C VAL A 458 3.02 -3.19 -9.24
N GLU A 459 2.61 -4.09 -10.14
CA GLU A 459 1.71 -3.77 -11.25
C GLU A 459 0.30 -3.42 -10.73
N VAL A 460 -0.38 -2.51 -11.41
CA VAL A 460 -1.78 -2.16 -11.11
C VAL A 460 -2.68 -2.91 -12.08
N ALA A 461 -3.21 -4.05 -11.63
CA ALA A 461 -4.01 -4.95 -12.47
C ALA A 461 -5.11 -5.64 -11.66
N HIS A 462 -6.05 -6.30 -12.35
CA HIS A 462 -7.19 -6.97 -11.71
C HIS A 462 -6.77 -8.13 -10.79
N ALA A 463 -5.75 -8.89 -11.17
CA ALA A 463 -5.28 -10.06 -10.42
C ALA A 463 -4.16 -9.73 -9.41
N MET A 464 -3.78 -8.45 -9.26
CA MET A 464 -2.72 -8.09 -8.34
C MET A 464 -3.19 -8.18 -6.89
N VAL A 465 -2.35 -8.80 -6.06
CA VAL A 465 -2.45 -8.76 -4.60
C VAL A 465 -1.18 -8.10 -4.07
N HIS A 466 -1.35 -6.96 -3.41
CA HIS A 466 -0.35 -6.31 -2.56
C HIS A 466 -0.91 -6.29 -1.15
N GLY A 467 -0.61 -7.34 -0.44
CA GLY A 467 -1.17 -7.71 0.85
C GLY A 467 -0.42 -8.91 1.38
N GLY A 468 -0.98 -9.62 2.34
CA GLY A 468 -0.38 -10.81 2.92
C GLY A 468 -0.78 -11.00 4.38
N PRO A 469 -0.37 -12.12 5.01
CA PRO A 469 -0.66 -12.36 6.41
C PRO A 469 0.01 -11.35 7.34
N PHE A 470 -0.51 -11.23 8.56
CA PHE A 470 0.13 -10.42 9.60
C PHE A 470 1.57 -10.89 9.86
N PRO A 471 2.55 -9.98 10.01
CA PRO A 471 2.43 -8.53 10.16
C PRO A 471 2.58 -7.72 8.87
N ALA A 472 2.67 -8.34 7.68
CA ALA A 472 2.75 -7.59 6.44
C ALA A 472 1.52 -6.70 6.24
N THR A 473 0.34 -7.23 6.58
CA THR A 473 -0.89 -6.44 6.66
C THR A 473 -1.73 -6.78 7.90
N SER A 474 -2.65 -5.89 8.24
CA SER A 474 -3.62 -6.09 9.33
C SER A 474 -4.76 -7.05 8.97
N ASP A 475 -5.05 -7.25 7.68
CA ASP A 475 -6.11 -8.15 7.19
C ASP A 475 -5.65 -8.88 5.92
N SER A 476 -5.32 -10.16 6.08
CA SER A 476 -4.82 -11.04 5.01
C SER A 476 -5.81 -11.31 3.88
N ARG A 477 -7.10 -10.97 4.05
CA ARG A 477 -8.16 -11.16 3.04
C ARG A 477 -8.23 -10.02 2.04
N THR A 478 -7.43 -8.98 2.21
CA THR A 478 -7.50 -7.75 1.43
C THR A 478 -6.21 -7.45 0.69
N THR A 479 -6.27 -6.48 -0.21
CA THR A 479 -5.12 -5.96 -0.94
C THR A 479 -5.16 -4.43 -0.99
N SER A 480 -4.00 -3.78 -1.02
CA SER A 480 -3.89 -2.32 -1.20
C SER A 480 -3.74 -1.92 -2.68
N VAL A 481 -3.46 -2.86 -3.60
CA VAL A 481 -3.27 -2.61 -5.03
C VAL A 481 -4.14 -3.58 -5.84
N GLY A 482 -4.56 -3.12 -7.02
CA GLY A 482 -5.46 -3.86 -7.88
C GLY A 482 -6.94 -3.55 -7.59
N THR A 483 -7.82 -4.05 -8.44
CA THR A 483 -9.26 -3.71 -8.36
C THR A 483 -9.95 -4.26 -7.12
N LEU A 484 -9.46 -5.36 -6.55
CA LEU A 484 -9.97 -5.91 -5.29
C LEU A 484 -9.74 -4.99 -4.08
N ALA A 485 -8.88 -3.96 -4.20
CA ALA A 485 -8.68 -2.98 -3.13
C ALA A 485 -9.95 -2.22 -2.74
N ILE A 486 -10.94 -2.13 -3.62
CA ILE A 486 -12.27 -1.54 -3.35
C ILE A 486 -13.01 -2.28 -2.22
N GLU A 487 -12.79 -3.60 -2.08
CA GLU A 487 -13.49 -4.46 -1.12
C GLU A 487 -13.28 -4.02 0.34
N ARG A 488 -12.15 -3.39 0.62
CA ARG A 488 -11.83 -2.85 1.96
C ARG A 488 -12.84 -1.80 2.43
N PHE A 489 -13.51 -1.13 1.52
CA PHE A 489 -14.40 -0.01 1.81
C PHE A 489 -15.86 -0.32 1.50
N LEU A 490 -16.18 -1.60 1.33
CA LEU A 490 -17.51 -2.11 1.05
C LEU A 490 -17.99 -3.07 2.15
N ARG A 491 -19.32 -3.16 2.32
CA ARG A 491 -19.96 -4.18 3.13
C ARG A 491 -21.24 -4.69 2.46
N PRO A 492 -21.62 -5.96 2.64
CA PRO A 492 -22.85 -6.50 2.09
C PRO A 492 -24.07 -6.02 2.89
N VAL A 493 -25.20 -5.84 2.16
CA VAL A 493 -26.55 -5.65 2.74
C VAL A 493 -27.52 -6.56 2.01
N CYS A 494 -28.28 -7.34 2.76
CA CYS A 494 -29.39 -8.15 2.25
C CYS A 494 -30.72 -7.43 2.47
N TYR A 495 -31.55 -7.39 1.45
CA TYR A 495 -32.93 -6.88 1.45
C TYR A 495 -33.87 -8.07 1.34
N GLN A 496 -34.69 -8.32 2.36
CA GLN A 496 -35.64 -9.41 2.38
C GLN A 496 -37.05 -8.90 2.17
N ALA A 497 -37.70 -9.37 1.12
CA ALA A 497 -39.09 -9.05 0.78
C ALA A 497 -39.37 -7.53 0.72
N LEU A 498 -38.40 -6.73 0.31
CA LEU A 498 -38.54 -5.29 0.18
C LEU A 498 -39.39 -4.98 -1.08
N PRO A 499 -40.35 -4.04 -1.00
CA PRO A 499 -41.09 -3.60 -2.18
C PRO A 499 -40.16 -3.18 -3.32
N PRO A 500 -40.47 -3.54 -4.58
CA PRO A 500 -39.60 -3.25 -5.75
C PRO A 500 -39.21 -1.77 -5.88
N GLU A 501 -40.11 -0.87 -5.51
CA GLU A 501 -39.95 0.59 -5.59
C GLU A 501 -38.90 1.12 -4.60
N LEU A 502 -38.58 0.36 -3.55
CA LEU A 502 -37.60 0.70 -2.53
C LEU A 502 -36.25 0.02 -2.76
N LEU A 503 -36.16 -0.90 -3.74
CA LEU A 503 -34.92 -1.60 -4.06
C LEU A 503 -33.93 -0.66 -4.74
N PRO A 504 -32.64 -0.75 -4.37
CA PRO A 504 -31.56 -0.12 -5.13
C PRO A 504 -31.58 -0.53 -6.60
N ALA A 505 -31.21 0.38 -7.51
CA ALA A 505 -31.25 0.15 -8.96
C ALA A 505 -30.54 -1.14 -9.43
N ALA A 506 -29.43 -1.52 -8.79
CA ALA A 506 -28.71 -2.77 -9.10
C ALA A 506 -29.54 -4.03 -8.81
N LEU A 507 -30.53 -3.94 -7.92
CA LEU A 507 -31.36 -5.06 -7.45
C LEU A 507 -32.77 -5.09 -8.01
N GLN A 508 -33.18 -4.08 -8.79
CA GLN A 508 -34.47 -4.06 -9.47
C GLN A 508 -34.52 -5.09 -10.60
N ASP A 509 -35.69 -5.70 -10.82
CA ASP A 509 -35.84 -6.81 -11.78
C ASP A 509 -35.41 -6.44 -13.21
N GLY A 510 -35.70 -5.23 -13.66
CA GLY A 510 -35.32 -4.75 -14.98
C GLY A 510 -33.85 -4.47 -15.22
N ASN A 511 -32.98 -4.62 -14.18
CA ASN A 511 -31.57 -4.30 -14.27
C ASN A 511 -31.24 -2.94 -14.92
N PRO A 512 -31.77 -1.83 -14.41
CA PRO A 512 -31.62 -0.53 -15.06
C PRO A 512 -30.19 -0.05 -15.20
N LEU A 513 -29.26 -0.60 -14.41
CA LEU A 513 -27.83 -0.32 -14.51
C LEU A 513 -27.08 -1.22 -15.52
N GLY A 514 -27.73 -2.30 -16.02
CA GLY A 514 -27.08 -3.26 -16.93
C GLY A 514 -25.86 -3.98 -16.34
N VAL A 515 -25.78 -4.09 -15.00
CA VAL A 515 -24.64 -4.69 -14.31
C VAL A 515 -24.75 -6.22 -14.28
N TRP A 516 -23.62 -6.89 -14.07
CA TRP A 516 -23.59 -8.31 -13.82
C TRP A 516 -24.24 -8.64 -12.47
N ARG A 517 -25.09 -9.69 -12.47
CA ARG A 517 -25.82 -10.14 -11.28
C ARG A 517 -25.81 -11.66 -11.18
N LEU A 518 -25.77 -12.17 -9.97
CA LEU A 518 -26.01 -13.59 -9.69
C LEU A 518 -27.51 -13.77 -9.40
N ARG A 519 -28.28 -14.40 -10.31
CA ARG A 519 -29.70 -14.66 -10.12
C ARG A 519 -29.93 -16.15 -9.94
N ASP A 520 -30.43 -16.57 -8.77
CA ASP A 520 -30.66 -17.99 -8.43
C ASP A 520 -29.44 -18.87 -8.76
N GLY A 521 -28.22 -18.38 -8.47
CA GLY A 521 -26.95 -19.07 -8.72
C GLY A 521 -26.41 -18.98 -10.15
N GLN A 522 -27.08 -18.24 -11.06
CA GLN A 522 -26.62 -18.04 -12.44
C GLN A 522 -26.15 -16.60 -12.66
N LEU A 523 -24.91 -16.46 -13.13
CA LEU A 523 -24.31 -15.17 -13.45
C LEU A 523 -24.78 -14.67 -14.81
N GLY A 524 -25.30 -13.43 -14.86
CA GLY A 524 -25.78 -12.82 -16.10
C GLY A 524 -26.07 -11.33 -15.97
N LYS A 525 -26.52 -10.73 -17.06
CA LYS A 525 -27.00 -9.33 -17.09
C LYS A 525 -28.54 -9.24 -17.27
N GLY A 526 -29.19 -10.39 -17.30
CA GLY A 526 -30.66 -10.47 -17.39
C GLY A 526 -31.37 -10.21 -16.06
#